data_fec71b52ed365e08582856b282dfcf58
#
_entry.id   fec71b52ed365e08582856b282dfcf58
#
_cell.length_a   1.000
_cell.length_b   1.000
_cell.length_c   1.000
_cell.angle_alpha   90.00
_cell.angle_beta   90.00
_cell.angle_gamma   90.00
#
_symmetry.space_group_name_H-M   'P 1'
#
loop_
_entity.id
_entity.type
_entity.pdbx_description
1 polymer ?
#
loop_
_entity_poly.entity_id
_entity_poly.type
_entity_poly.pdbx_seq_one_letter_code
_entity_poly.pdbx_strand_id
1 'polypeptide(L)'
;MTKDEKYIARCIQLALNGKCNAAPNPMVGAVIVHNDTIIGEGYHIRCGEAHAEVNAIRSVKDESLLKESTIYVSLEPCSHYGKTPPCADLIINKGIPKVVVGCMDPFSLVAGRGIQKMRDAGIDVTVGVLEEECRQLIHRFITFHTLQRPFITLKWAESADGFIDLNRTEGHPYIFSSPLSSMIVHKRRAEHTGILVGRKTALLDNPSLTTRSWYGKNPIRMVIDKDLTLPEHLSLFDGSTPTIVFTRRADAPIKSQVEYILLDFDRDILPQIMEVLYQKKVQSLMVEGGSILLQSFIDAGCWDEAYIECSHDHLKEGVKAPVLSTEHTCLTQKMFGKDIKYVINKGSKHGNPTE
;
A
#
# COMPACT_ATOMS: atom_id res chain seq x y z
N MET A 1 10.30 -21.49 -16.47
CA MET A 1 9.11 -20.62 -16.59
C MET A 1 8.29 -21.12 -17.76
N THR A 2 7.05 -21.55 -17.50
CA THR A 2 6.11 -21.97 -18.52
C THR A 2 5.66 -20.77 -19.37
N LYS A 3 4.93 -21.04 -20.46
CA LYS A 3 4.36 -19.99 -21.30
C LYS A 3 3.39 -19.10 -20.53
N ASP A 4 2.50 -19.70 -19.73
CA ASP A 4 1.51 -18.95 -18.95
C ASP A 4 2.17 -18.13 -17.85
N GLU A 5 3.17 -18.66 -17.15
CA GLU A 5 3.96 -17.89 -16.17
C GLU A 5 4.65 -16.68 -16.80
N LYS A 6 5.18 -16.80 -18.03
CA LYS A 6 5.81 -15.67 -18.74
C LYS A 6 4.84 -14.50 -18.92
N TYR A 7 3.60 -14.78 -19.34
CA TYR A 7 2.61 -13.74 -19.61
C TYR A 7 1.98 -13.19 -18.32
N ILE A 8 1.76 -14.01 -17.30
CA ILE A 8 1.35 -13.51 -15.97
C ILE A 8 2.44 -12.66 -15.34
N ALA A 9 3.73 -13.02 -15.46
CA ALA A 9 4.83 -12.16 -15.02
C ALA A 9 4.81 -10.80 -15.73
N ARG A 10 4.44 -10.77 -17.03
CA ARG A 10 4.25 -9.51 -17.75
C ARG A 10 3.06 -8.70 -17.22
N CYS A 11 1.95 -9.35 -16.88
CA CYS A 11 0.81 -8.71 -16.23
C CYS A 11 1.24 -8.03 -14.90
N ILE A 12 2.04 -8.72 -14.08
CA ILE A 12 2.58 -8.18 -12.83
C ILE A 12 3.44 -6.93 -13.09
N GLN A 13 4.34 -6.97 -14.08
CA GLN A 13 5.17 -5.82 -14.46
C GLN A 13 4.32 -4.61 -14.88
N LEU A 14 3.29 -4.83 -15.68
CA LEU A 14 2.36 -3.77 -16.10
C LEU A 14 1.59 -3.19 -14.91
N ALA A 15 1.07 -4.05 -14.03
CA ALA A 15 0.30 -3.65 -12.85
C ALA A 15 1.08 -2.71 -11.91
N LEU A 16 2.40 -2.88 -11.76
CA LEU A 16 3.26 -2.05 -10.94
C LEU A 16 3.26 -0.56 -11.36
N ASN A 17 2.94 -0.25 -12.63
CA ASN A 17 2.77 1.14 -13.07
C ASN A 17 1.57 1.85 -12.42
N GLY A 18 0.60 1.09 -11.91
CA GLY A 18 -0.56 1.63 -11.17
C GLY A 18 -0.29 1.95 -9.68
N LYS A 19 0.89 1.67 -9.16
CA LYS A 19 1.19 1.66 -7.71
C LYS A 19 0.81 2.93 -6.96
N CYS A 20 0.97 4.10 -7.57
CA CYS A 20 0.66 5.39 -6.93
C CYS A 20 -0.78 5.88 -7.14
N ASN A 21 -1.56 5.26 -8.02
CA ASN A 21 -2.85 5.81 -8.45
C ASN A 21 -4.02 4.81 -8.42
N ALA A 22 -3.74 3.50 -8.42
CA ALA A 22 -4.79 2.47 -8.45
C ALA A 22 -5.65 2.46 -7.18
N ALA A 23 -5.03 2.67 -6.00
CA ALA A 23 -5.77 2.68 -4.73
C ALA A 23 -6.99 3.62 -4.73
N PRO A 24 -8.14 3.21 -4.16
CA PRO A 24 -8.40 1.98 -3.39
C PRO A 24 -8.61 0.69 -4.20
N ASN A 25 -8.57 0.72 -5.52
CA ASN A 25 -8.64 -0.48 -6.35
C ASN A 25 -7.29 -1.24 -6.31
N PRO A 26 -7.28 -2.57 -6.53
CA PRO A 26 -6.05 -3.34 -6.63
C PRO A 26 -5.24 -2.96 -7.88
N MET A 27 -3.94 -3.19 -7.83
CA MET A 27 -3.08 -3.12 -9.00
C MET A 27 -3.33 -4.36 -9.87
N VAL A 28 -3.77 -4.15 -11.11
CA VAL A 28 -4.05 -5.23 -12.06
C VAL A 28 -3.37 -4.94 -13.37
N GLY A 29 -2.82 -5.98 -14.00
CA GLY A 29 -2.31 -5.94 -15.36
C GLY A 29 -2.92 -7.05 -16.21
N ALA A 30 -3.07 -6.79 -17.50
CA ALA A 30 -3.62 -7.72 -18.46
C ALA A 30 -2.81 -7.72 -19.76
N VAL A 31 -2.69 -8.89 -20.38
CA VAL A 31 -1.97 -9.11 -21.63
C VAL A 31 -2.82 -10.00 -22.55
N ILE A 32 -2.92 -9.66 -23.83
CA ILE A 32 -3.62 -10.45 -24.84
C ILE A 32 -2.59 -11.03 -25.80
N VAL A 33 -2.66 -12.34 -25.99
CA VAL A 33 -1.69 -13.10 -26.78
C VAL A 33 -2.38 -13.87 -27.89
N HIS A 34 -1.92 -13.67 -29.12
CA HIS A 34 -2.29 -14.45 -30.30
C HIS A 34 -1.03 -15.06 -30.92
N ASN A 35 -1.03 -16.38 -31.16
CA ASN A 35 0.12 -17.10 -31.75
C ASN A 35 1.47 -16.71 -31.11
N ASP A 36 1.58 -16.80 -29.78
CA ASP A 36 2.75 -16.45 -28.99
C ASP A 36 3.23 -15.00 -29.08
N THR A 37 2.45 -14.13 -29.74
CA THR A 37 2.74 -12.72 -29.87
C THR A 37 1.77 -11.91 -29.02
N ILE A 38 2.31 -10.97 -28.23
CA ILE A 38 1.48 -10.02 -27.48
C ILE A 38 0.88 -9.03 -28.47
N ILE A 39 -0.46 -8.98 -28.54
CA ILE A 39 -1.21 -8.09 -29.44
C ILE A 39 -1.90 -6.95 -28.67
N GLY A 40 -2.01 -7.06 -27.34
CA GLY A 40 -2.58 -6.03 -26.48
C GLY A 40 -2.05 -6.13 -25.05
N GLU A 41 -1.86 -4.96 -24.41
CA GLU A 41 -1.41 -4.83 -23.04
C GLU A 41 -2.17 -3.70 -22.33
N GLY A 42 -2.41 -3.87 -21.04
CA GLY A 42 -3.05 -2.86 -20.22
C GLY A 42 -2.81 -3.06 -18.74
N TYR A 43 -3.00 -2.00 -17.98
CA TYR A 43 -3.04 -2.06 -16.52
C TYR A 43 -4.07 -1.08 -15.98
N HIS A 44 -4.50 -1.26 -14.73
CA HIS A 44 -5.39 -0.31 -14.06
C HIS A 44 -4.61 0.95 -13.68
N ILE A 45 -4.82 2.03 -14.43
CA ILE A 45 -4.01 3.26 -14.33
C ILE A 45 -4.37 4.05 -13.07
N ARG A 46 -5.69 4.25 -12.84
CA ARG A 46 -6.20 5.07 -11.74
C ARG A 46 -7.58 4.60 -11.31
N CYS A 47 -7.86 4.67 -10.00
CA CYS A 47 -9.18 4.41 -9.45
C CYS A 47 -10.26 5.26 -10.14
N GLY A 48 -11.34 4.60 -10.55
CA GLY A 48 -12.46 5.22 -11.29
C GLY A 48 -12.30 5.24 -12.81
N GLU A 49 -11.14 4.86 -13.33
CA GLU A 49 -10.88 4.69 -14.76
C GLU A 49 -11.02 3.22 -15.21
N ALA A 50 -10.75 2.95 -16.49
CA ALA A 50 -10.84 1.62 -17.08
C ALA A 50 -9.94 0.58 -16.38
N HIS A 51 -10.44 -0.63 -16.22
CA HIS A 51 -9.69 -1.75 -15.70
C HIS A 51 -8.63 -2.24 -16.68
N ALA A 52 -7.71 -3.08 -16.20
CA ALA A 52 -6.59 -3.59 -16.99
C ALA A 52 -7.05 -4.31 -18.27
N GLU A 53 -8.09 -5.15 -18.16
CA GLU A 53 -8.65 -5.93 -19.26
C GLU A 53 -9.23 -5.01 -20.35
N VAL A 54 -9.94 -3.96 -19.94
CA VAL A 54 -10.48 -2.95 -20.86
C VAL A 54 -9.34 -2.24 -21.60
N ASN A 55 -8.29 -1.85 -20.89
CA ASN A 55 -7.13 -1.18 -21.49
C ASN A 55 -6.35 -2.13 -22.42
N ALA A 56 -6.20 -3.40 -22.04
CA ALA A 56 -5.56 -4.40 -22.89
C ALA A 56 -6.36 -4.62 -24.19
N ILE A 57 -7.68 -4.80 -24.11
CA ILE A 57 -8.53 -4.99 -25.29
C ILE A 57 -8.49 -3.74 -26.19
N ARG A 58 -8.57 -2.53 -25.65
CA ARG A 58 -8.49 -1.28 -26.41
C ARG A 58 -7.16 -1.06 -27.12
N SER A 59 -6.08 -1.67 -26.63
CA SER A 59 -4.75 -1.56 -27.24
C SER A 59 -4.55 -2.50 -28.44
N VAL A 60 -5.45 -3.47 -28.64
CA VAL A 60 -5.41 -4.39 -29.78
C VAL A 60 -5.79 -3.64 -31.07
N LYS A 61 -4.91 -3.71 -32.08
CA LYS A 61 -5.12 -3.03 -33.37
C LYS A 61 -6.16 -3.73 -34.25
N ASP A 62 -6.12 -5.07 -34.27
CA ASP A 62 -7.06 -5.91 -35.03
C ASP A 62 -7.88 -6.74 -34.05
N GLU A 63 -9.08 -6.26 -33.74
CA GLU A 63 -9.97 -6.94 -32.80
C GLU A 63 -10.48 -8.31 -33.30
N SER A 64 -10.39 -8.60 -34.61
CA SER A 64 -10.79 -9.92 -35.14
C SER A 64 -9.96 -11.06 -34.55
N LEU A 65 -8.70 -10.79 -34.19
CA LEU A 65 -7.78 -11.76 -33.57
C LEU A 65 -8.17 -12.15 -32.14
N LEU A 66 -9.05 -11.39 -31.47
CA LEU A 66 -9.47 -11.69 -30.10
C LEU A 66 -10.13 -13.06 -29.98
N LYS A 67 -10.85 -13.50 -31.00
CA LYS A 67 -11.55 -14.80 -31.05
C LYS A 67 -10.62 -16.02 -31.12
N GLU A 68 -9.33 -15.80 -31.37
CA GLU A 68 -8.28 -16.83 -31.43
C GLU A 68 -7.17 -16.57 -30.40
N SER A 69 -7.42 -15.65 -29.45
CA SER A 69 -6.42 -15.18 -28.49
C SER A 69 -6.65 -15.74 -27.08
N THR A 70 -5.62 -15.65 -26.26
CA THR A 70 -5.69 -15.84 -24.81
C THR A 70 -5.50 -14.52 -24.10
N ILE A 71 -6.37 -14.19 -23.14
CA ILE A 71 -6.13 -13.06 -22.22
C ILE A 71 -5.54 -13.61 -20.92
N TYR A 72 -4.48 -12.98 -20.47
CA TYR A 72 -3.81 -13.18 -19.19
C TYR A 72 -4.12 -12.01 -18.29
N VAL A 73 -4.45 -12.26 -17.02
CA VAL A 73 -4.75 -11.20 -16.06
C VAL A 73 -4.23 -11.59 -14.68
N SER A 74 -3.59 -10.64 -13.97
CA SER A 74 -2.98 -10.90 -12.65
C SER A 74 -4.00 -11.15 -11.54
N LEU A 75 -5.26 -10.71 -11.71
CA LEU A 75 -6.35 -10.85 -10.74
C LEU A 75 -7.63 -11.26 -11.46
N GLU A 76 -8.49 -12.03 -10.80
CA GLU A 76 -9.80 -12.42 -11.30
C GLU A 76 -10.58 -11.26 -11.92
N PRO A 77 -11.06 -11.36 -13.17
CA PRO A 77 -11.91 -10.35 -13.80
C PRO A 77 -13.21 -10.13 -13.02
N CYS A 78 -13.52 -8.86 -12.74
CA CYS A 78 -14.71 -8.50 -11.96
C CYS A 78 -16.00 -8.99 -12.63
N SER A 79 -16.99 -9.40 -11.79
CA SER A 79 -18.29 -9.93 -12.21
C SER A 79 -19.48 -9.06 -11.80
N HIS A 80 -19.27 -8.05 -10.95
CA HIS A 80 -20.34 -7.18 -10.46
C HIS A 80 -20.47 -5.92 -11.32
N TYR A 81 -21.70 -5.44 -11.47
CA TYR A 81 -21.98 -4.17 -12.13
C TYR A 81 -21.66 -3.02 -11.18
N GLY A 82 -20.71 -2.18 -11.59
CA GLY A 82 -20.36 -0.93 -10.94
C GLY A 82 -20.75 0.26 -11.82
N LYS A 83 -19.84 1.21 -11.97
CA LYS A 83 -19.99 2.34 -12.93
C LYS A 83 -19.86 1.91 -14.38
N THR A 84 -19.23 0.77 -14.63
CA THR A 84 -19.01 0.15 -15.95
C THR A 84 -19.45 -1.30 -15.91
N PRO A 85 -19.79 -1.91 -17.09
CA PRO A 85 -20.03 -3.35 -17.15
C PRO A 85 -18.82 -4.16 -16.65
N PRO A 86 -19.03 -5.36 -16.07
CA PRO A 86 -17.98 -6.22 -15.56
C PRO A 86 -16.99 -6.64 -16.65
N CYS A 87 -15.71 -6.81 -16.26
CA CYS A 87 -14.68 -7.28 -17.19
C CYS A 87 -14.94 -8.71 -17.69
N ALA A 88 -15.52 -9.59 -16.84
CA ALA A 88 -15.94 -10.93 -17.29
C ALA A 88 -16.94 -10.86 -18.47
N ASP A 89 -17.91 -9.96 -18.41
CA ASP A 89 -18.87 -9.76 -19.51
C ASP A 89 -18.19 -9.22 -20.78
N LEU A 90 -17.25 -8.31 -20.61
CA LEU A 90 -16.49 -7.78 -21.74
C LEU A 90 -15.69 -8.88 -22.45
N ILE A 91 -15.01 -9.75 -21.69
CA ILE A 91 -14.24 -10.87 -22.24
C ILE A 91 -15.16 -11.84 -23.00
N ILE A 92 -16.32 -12.18 -22.42
CA ILE A 92 -17.34 -13.05 -23.06
C ILE A 92 -17.83 -12.40 -24.36
N ASN A 93 -18.22 -11.11 -24.32
CA ASN A 93 -18.77 -10.40 -25.46
C ASN A 93 -17.75 -10.22 -26.61
N LYS A 94 -16.46 -10.16 -26.30
CA LYS A 94 -15.38 -10.10 -27.29
C LYS A 94 -15.06 -11.47 -27.88
N GLY A 95 -15.62 -12.55 -27.32
CA GLY A 95 -15.45 -13.93 -27.81
C GLY A 95 -14.03 -14.47 -27.61
N ILE A 96 -13.32 -14.02 -26.54
CA ILE A 96 -11.98 -14.52 -26.22
C ILE A 96 -12.12 -15.94 -25.64
N PRO A 97 -11.56 -16.98 -26.30
CA PRO A 97 -11.85 -18.37 -25.95
C PRO A 97 -11.09 -18.88 -24.72
N LYS A 98 -10.00 -18.21 -24.32
CA LYS A 98 -9.15 -18.66 -23.21
C LYS A 98 -8.73 -17.51 -22.31
N VAL A 99 -8.82 -17.76 -20.97
CA VAL A 99 -8.44 -16.82 -19.92
C VAL A 99 -7.48 -17.51 -18.96
N VAL A 100 -6.37 -16.83 -18.62
CA VAL A 100 -5.42 -17.28 -17.61
C VAL A 100 -5.37 -16.24 -16.49
N VAL A 101 -5.69 -16.65 -15.27
CA VAL A 101 -5.81 -15.79 -14.09
C VAL A 101 -4.67 -16.10 -13.12
N GLY A 102 -3.98 -15.05 -12.64
CA GLY A 102 -2.94 -15.17 -11.63
C GLY A 102 -3.50 -15.61 -10.28
N CYS A 103 -4.34 -14.81 -9.65
CA CYS A 103 -4.98 -15.14 -8.38
C CYS A 103 -6.48 -14.77 -8.37
N MET A 104 -7.22 -15.43 -7.50
CA MET A 104 -8.65 -15.11 -7.26
C MET A 104 -8.76 -13.79 -6.50
N ASP A 105 -9.90 -13.09 -6.67
CA ASP A 105 -10.21 -11.89 -5.89
C ASP A 105 -10.48 -12.32 -4.43
N PRO A 106 -9.77 -11.74 -3.43
CA PRO A 106 -9.98 -12.08 -2.02
C PRO A 106 -11.30 -11.53 -1.46
N PHE A 107 -11.96 -10.65 -2.18
CA PHE A 107 -13.22 -10.06 -1.74
C PHE A 107 -14.37 -11.08 -1.91
N SER A 108 -14.95 -11.54 -0.81
CA SER A 108 -15.91 -12.67 -0.75
C SER A 108 -17.15 -12.50 -1.63
N LEU A 109 -17.52 -11.26 -1.97
CA LEU A 109 -18.63 -10.97 -2.89
C LEU A 109 -18.28 -11.19 -4.37
N VAL A 110 -17.00 -11.35 -4.70
CA VAL A 110 -16.51 -11.51 -6.08
C VAL A 110 -15.87 -12.88 -6.27
N ALA A 111 -15.22 -13.41 -5.24
CA ALA A 111 -14.40 -14.62 -5.27
C ALA A 111 -15.00 -15.76 -6.10
N GLY A 112 -14.38 -16.10 -7.22
CA GLY A 112 -14.76 -17.17 -8.11
C GLY A 112 -15.97 -16.88 -9.03
N ARG A 113 -16.71 -15.80 -8.82
CA ARG A 113 -17.92 -15.52 -9.63
C ARG A 113 -17.59 -15.11 -11.06
N GLY A 114 -16.52 -14.35 -11.27
CA GLY A 114 -16.05 -13.96 -12.59
C GLY A 114 -15.55 -15.18 -13.37
N ILE A 115 -14.77 -16.02 -12.71
CA ILE A 115 -14.26 -17.29 -13.25
C ILE A 115 -15.43 -18.20 -13.63
N GLN A 116 -16.39 -18.42 -12.73
CA GLN A 116 -17.54 -19.29 -13.00
C GLN A 116 -18.37 -18.77 -14.16
N LYS A 117 -18.64 -17.48 -14.21
CA LYS A 117 -19.40 -16.84 -15.31
C LYS A 117 -18.74 -17.04 -16.66
N MET A 118 -17.41 -16.92 -16.75
CA MET A 118 -16.68 -17.17 -17.99
C MET A 118 -16.71 -18.64 -18.39
N ARG A 119 -16.57 -19.58 -17.41
CA ARG A 119 -16.69 -21.02 -17.67
C ARG A 119 -18.09 -21.41 -18.16
N ASP A 120 -19.14 -20.86 -17.57
CA ASP A 120 -20.53 -21.10 -17.98
C ASP A 120 -20.80 -20.60 -19.41
N ALA A 121 -20.04 -19.59 -19.87
CA ALA A 121 -20.07 -19.10 -21.25
C ALA A 121 -19.19 -19.92 -22.22
N GLY A 122 -18.59 -21.03 -21.75
CA GLY A 122 -17.76 -21.91 -22.58
C GLY A 122 -16.31 -21.49 -22.75
N ILE A 123 -15.81 -20.54 -21.95
CA ILE A 123 -14.41 -20.09 -21.99
C ILE A 123 -13.53 -21.06 -21.16
N ASP A 124 -12.36 -21.44 -21.71
CA ASP A 124 -11.33 -22.20 -21.01
C ASP A 124 -10.63 -21.27 -20.00
N VAL A 125 -10.82 -21.51 -18.69
CA VAL A 125 -10.28 -20.66 -17.62
C VAL A 125 -9.31 -21.44 -16.75
N THR A 126 -8.01 -21.10 -16.84
CA THR A 126 -6.92 -21.53 -15.95
C THR A 126 -6.73 -20.52 -14.82
N VAL A 127 -6.53 -20.99 -13.58
CA VAL A 127 -6.37 -20.13 -12.39
C VAL A 127 -5.14 -20.58 -11.60
N GLY A 128 -4.48 -19.65 -10.91
CA GLY A 128 -3.38 -19.94 -9.98
C GLY A 128 -1.98 -19.90 -10.62
N VAL A 129 -1.83 -19.24 -11.75
CA VAL A 129 -0.53 -19.10 -12.40
C VAL A 129 0.25 -17.95 -11.76
N LEU A 130 1.40 -18.22 -11.14
CA LEU A 130 2.16 -17.29 -10.29
C LEU A 130 1.26 -16.67 -9.21
N GLU A 131 0.47 -17.50 -8.55
CA GLU A 131 -0.54 -17.04 -7.59
C GLU A 131 0.08 -16.26 -6.45
N GLU A 132 1.18 -16.75 -5.88
CA GLU A 132 1.85 -16.07 -4.75
C GLU A 132 2.36 -14.69 -5.16
N GLU A 133 3.00 -14.56 -6.32
CA GLU A 133 3.49 -13.28 -6.83
C GLU A 133 2.33 -12.31 -7.13
N CYS A 134 1.21 -12.82 -7.63
CA CYS A 134 0.00 -12.03 -7.86
C CYS A 134 -0.64 -11.57 -6.54
N ARG A 135 -0.70 -12.43 -5.53
CA ARG A 135 -1.17 -12.10 -4.19
C ARG A 135 -0.25 -11.06 -3.53
N GLN A 136 1.07 -11.23 -3.68
CA GLN A 136 2.06 -10.28 -3.19
C GLN A 136 1.92 -8.90 -3.87
N LEU A 137 1.58 -8.85 -5.16
CA LEU A 137 1.30 -7.61 -5.87
C LEU A 137 0.17 -6.80 -5.21
N ILE A 138 -0.88 -7.48 -4.76
CA ILE A 138 -2.09 -6.87 -4.19
C ILE A 138 -2.21 -7.04 -2.66
N HIS A 139 -1.14 -7.36 -1.95
CA HIS A 139 -1.14 -7.66 -0.51
C HIS A 139 -1.81 -6.58 0.34
N ARG A 140 -1.65 -5.28 -0.01
CA ARG A 140 -2.32 -4.17 0.67
C ARG A 140 -3.85 -4.22 0.53
N PHE A 141 -4.32 -4.57 -0.66
CA PHE A 141 -5.74 -4.76 -0.93
C PHE A 141 -6.28 -5.98 -0.17
N ILE A 142 -5.54 -7.09 -0.16
CA ILE A 142 -5.89 -8.28 0.61
C ILE A 142 -6.03 -7.94 2.09
N THR A 143 -4.98 -7.36 2.72
CA THR A 143 -4.99 -6.97 4.14
C THR A 143 -6.20 -6.10 4.48
N PHE A 144 -6.46 -5.07 3.66
CA PHE A 144 -7.56 -4.14 3.90
C PHE A 144 -8.92 -4.83 3.91
N HIS A 145 -9.18 -5.73 2.97
CA HIS A 145 -10.48 -6.40 2.85
C HIS A 145 -10.65 -7.61 3.78
N THR A 146 -9.57 -8.29 4.14
CA THR A 146 -9.63 -9.48 5.01
C THR A 146 -9.50 -9.15 6.49
N LEU A 147 -8.59 -8.22 6.84
CA LEU A 147 -8.34 -7.83 8.23
C LEU A 147 -9.08 -6.55 8.66
N GLN A 148 -9.82 -5.92 7.74
CA GLN A 148 -10.58 -4.70 7.99
C GLN A 148 -9.74 -3.57 8.62
N ARG A 149 -8.48 -3.46 8.20
CA ARG A 149 -7.54 -2.41 8.61
C ARG A 149 -6.60 -2.04 7.47
N PRO A 150 -5.93 -0.87 7.53
CA PRO A 150 -4.84 -0.55 6.62
C PRO A 150 -3.71 -1.59 6.67
N PHE A 151 -3.00 -1.75 5.56
CA PHE A 151 -1.67 -2.35 5.54
C PHE A 151 -0.68 -1.36 6.19
N ILE A 152 0.05 -1.79 7.21
CA ILE A 152 0.89 -0.93 8.04
C ILE A 152 2.36 -1.13 7.70
N THR A 153 3.01 -0.06 7.24
CA THR A 153 4.47 0.01 7.04
C THR A 153 5.09 0.86 8.14
N LEU A 154 5.94 0.28 8.96
CA LEU A 154 6.76 1.01 9.92
C LEU A 154 8.01 1.53 9.21
N LYS A 155 8.43 2.78 9.48
CA LYS A 155 9.65 3.34 8.89
C LYS A 155 10.43 4.17 9.89
N TRP A 156 11.72 3.85 10.03
CA TRP A 156 12.65 4.70 10.77
C TRP A 156 14.05 4.63 10.18
N ALA A 157 14.91 5.53 10.63
CA ALA A 157 16.35 5.44 10.43
C ALA A 157 17.02 5.34 11.79
N GLU A 158 18.12 4.59 11.88
CA GLU A 158 18.84 4.36 13.12
C GLU A 158 20.36 4.43 12.93
N SER A 159 21.07 4.79 13.99
CA SER A 159 22.52 4.67 14.08
C SER A 159 22.96 3.21 14.20
N ALA A 160 24.25 2.94 13.99
CA ALA A 160 24.82 1.60 14.14
C ALA A 160 24.67 1.04 15.56
N ASP A 161 24.58 1.91 16.55
CA ASP A 161 24.40 1.58 17.97
C ASP A 161 22.94 1.71 18.47
N GLY A 162 21.97 1.79 17.54
CA GLY A 162 20.54 1.60 17.81
C GLY A 162 19.80 2.83 18.36
N PHE A 163 20.11 4.01 17.89
CA PHE A 163 19.38 5.24 18.24
C PHE A 163 18.75 5.88 17.01
N ILE A 164 17.55 6.45 17.17
CA ILE A 164 16.83 7.13 16.07
C ILE A 164 17.00 8.64 16.08
N ASP A 165 17.45 9.22 17.19
CA ASP A 165 17.69 10.66 17.34
C ASP A 165 18.54 10.92 18.61
N LEU A 166 19.04 12.14 18.74
CA LEU A 166 19.62 12.64 19.99
C LEU A 166 18.51 12.95 21.02
N ASN A 167 18.89 12.98 22.32
CA ASN A 167 18.00 13.50 23.34
C ASN A 167 17.94 15.03 23.25
N ARG A 168 16.84 15.54 22.64
CA ARG A 168 16.64 16.98 22.45
C ARG A 168 15.25 17.43 22.86
N THR A 169 15.15 18.68 23.28
CA THR A 169 13.88 19.39 23.55
C THR A 169 13.57 20.42 22.47
N GLU A 170 14.58 20.80 21.68
CA GLU A 170 14.54 21.78 20.59
C GLU A 170 15.63 21.46 19.56
N GLY A 171 15.75 22.26 18.51
CA GLY A 171 16.76 22.09 17.46
C GLY A 171 16.35 21.10 16.36
N HIS A 172 17.32 20.75 15.50
CA HIS A 172 17.07 19.89 14.34
C HIS A 172 17.29 18.40 14.67
N PRO A 173 16.55 17.49 14.02
CA PRO A 173 16.78 16.05 14.17
C PRO A 173 18.16 15.65 13.65
N TYR A 174 18.71 14.57 14.19
CA TYR A 174 19.89 13.95 13.58
C TYR A 174 19.52 13.36 12.23
N ILE A 175 20.25 13.76 11.18
CA ILE A 175 19.91 13.36 9.81
C ILE A 175 20.77 12.17 9.41
N PHE A 176 20.20 10.97 9.45
CA PHE A 176 20.84 9.76 8.94
C PHE A 176 20.77 9.68 7.41
N SER A 177 19.69 10.15 6.80
CA SER A 177 19.39 9.94 5.39
C SER A 177 20.20 10.88 4.47
N SER A 178 20.83 10.31 3.43
CA SER A 178 21.38 11.08 2.33
C SER A 178 20.27 11.66 1.43
N PRO A 179 20.55 12.62 0.54
CA PRO A 179 19.56 13.09 -0.43
C PRO A 179 18.94 11.95 -1.26
N LEU A 180 19.72 10.92 -1.64
CA LEU A 180 19.24 9.77 -2.41
C LEU A 180 18.35 8.86 -1.58
N SER A 181 18.72 8.54 -0.34
CA SER A 181 17.85 7.74 0.54
C SER A 181 16.59 8.49 0.92
N SER A 182 16.67 9.81 1.11
CA SER A 182 15.50 10.67 1.31
C SER A 182 14.52 10.62 0.12
N MET A 183 15.02 10.58 -1.11
CA MET A 183 14.19 10.42 -2.30
C MET A 183 13.39 9.09 -2.28
N ILE A 184 14.01 8.00 -1.80
CA ILE A 184 13.31 6.71 -1.62
C ILE A 184 12.22 6.80 -0.56
N VAL A 185 12.44 7.55 0.54
CA VAL A 185 11.39 7.82 1.53
C VAL A 185 10.20 8.55 0.88
N HIS A 186 10.46 9.57 0.06
CA HIS A 186 9.40 10.27 -0.66
C HIS A 186 8.65 9.37 -1.67
N LYS A 187 9.35 8.44 -2.33
CA LYS A 187 8.73 7.40 -3.15
C LYS A 187 7.76 6.55 -2.31
N ARG A 188 8.19 6.08 -1.14
CA ARG A 188 7.33 5.31 -0.23
C ARG A 188 6.12 6.10 0.23
N ARG A 189 6.26 7.40 0.53
CA ARG A 189 5.13 8.27 0.85
C ARG A 189 4.11 8.34 -0.29
N ALA A 190 4.58 8.45 -1.55
CA ALA A 190 3.71 8.44 -2.73
C ALA A 190 2.95 7.11 -2.92
N GLU A 191 3.50 6.02 -2.40
CA GLU A 191 2.94 4.67 -2.48
C GLU A 191 1.98 4.34 -1.33
N HIS A 192 1.79 5.24 -0.35
CA HIS A 192 0.89 5.06 0.80
C HIS A 192 -0.27 6.05 0.77
N THR A 193 -1.45 5.58 1.24
CA THR A 193 -2.64 6.43 1.31
C THR A 193 -2.59 7.39 2.51
N GLY A 194 -1.97 6.96 3.62
CA GLY A 194 -1.83 7.75 4.84
C GLY A 194 -0.42 7.69 5.44
N ILE A 195 -0.09 8.70 6.23
CA ILE A 195 1.16 8.78 6.99
C ILE A 195 0.88 9.29 8.40
N LEU A 196 1.39 8.58 9.41
CA LEU A 196 1.15 8.87 10.82
C LEU A 196 2.45 9.17 11.56
N VAL A 197 2.44 10.20 12.38
CA VAL A 197 3.51 10.53 13.33
C VAL A 197 2.94 10.77 14.72
N GLY A 198 3.80 10.59 15.73
CA GLY A 198 3.47 10.95 17.10
C GLY A 198 3.62 12.46 17.36
N ARG A 199 2.96 12.95 18.44
CA ARG A 199 2.98 14.37 18.84
C ARG A 199 4.41 14.91 18.99
N LYS A 200 5.32 14.16 19.65
CA LYS A 200 6.69 14.63 19.89
C LYS A 200 7.45 14.84 18.58
N THR A 201 7.30 13.94 17.61
CA THR A 201 7.88 14.06 16.26
C THR A 201 7.29 15.28 15.53
N ALA A 202 5.96 15.44 15.58
CA ALA A 202 5.31 16.61 14.97
C ALA A 202 5.83 17.93 15.54
N LEU A 203 5.99 18.01 16.87
CA LEU A 203 6.44 19.20 17.57
C LEU A 203 7.91 19.54 17.31
N LEU A 204 8.80 18.54 17.41
CA LEU A 204 10.25 18.78 17.38
C LEU A 204 10.82 18.85 15.95
N ASP A 205 10.26 18.07 15.01
CA ASP A 205 10.77 17.99 13.65
C ASP A 205 10.01 18.87 12.67
N ASN A 206 8.80 19.31 13.05
CA ASN A 206 7.87 20.05 12.19
C ASN A 206 7.83 19.49 10.75
N PRO A 207 7.59 18.18 10.56
CA PRO A 207 7.72 17.56 9.27
C PRO A 207 6.52 17.91 8.38
N SER A 208 6.77 18.22 7.10
CA SER A 208 5.69 18.44 6.13
C SER A 208 4.97 17.15 5.70
N LEU A 209 5.59 16.00 5.86
CA LEU A 209 5.08 14.66 5.49
C LEU A 209 4.56 14.54 4.04
N THR A 210 5.10 15.34 3.14
CA THR A 210 4.69 15.40 1.73
C THR A 210 5.63 14.62 0.81
N THR A 211 5.19 14.41 -0.43
CA THR A 211 5.91 13.72 -1.50
C THR A 211 6.57 14.74 -2.45
N ARG A 212 7.53 15.52 -1.96
CA ARG A 212 8.14 16.62 -2.75
C ARG A 212 9.35 16.20 -3.61
N SER A 213 10.02 15.10 -3.27
CA SER A 213 11.21 14.61 -3.99
C SER A 213 10.93 13.35 -4.82
N TRP A 214 9.66 13.04 -5.08
CA TRP A 214 9.22 11.95 -5.94
C TRP A 214 7.91 12.31 -6.62
N TYR A 215 7.63 11.66 -7.76
CA TYR A 215 6.33 11.78 -8.43
C TYR A 215 5.25 11.00 -7.67
N GLY A 216 4.07 11.59 -7.52
CA GLY A 216 2.91 10.95 -6.92
C GLY A 216 2.10 11.91 -6.05
N LYS A 217 1.01 11.38 -5.46
CA LYS A 217 0.15 12.13 -4.55
C LYS A 217 0.76 12.20 -3.15
N ASN A 218 0.44 13.26 -2.42
CA ASN A 218 0.70 13.30 -0.99
C ASN A 218 -0.21 12.31 -0.26
N PRO A 219 0.30 11.58 0.75
CA PRO A 219 -0.54 10.81 1.67
C PRO A 219 -1.37 11.75 2.55
N ILE A 220 -2.50 11.26 3.07
CA ILE A 220 -3.25 11.95 4.13
C ILE A 220 -2.34 11.99 5.36
N ARG A 221 -2.04 13.19 5.87
CA ARG A 221 -1.21 13.37 7.05
C ARG A 221 -2.00 13.06 8.32
N MET A 222 -1.38 12.41 9.28
CA MET A 222 -2.04 12.03 10.52
C MET A 222 -1.12 12.27 11.71
N VAL A 223 -1.70 12.74 12.81
CA VAL A 223 -0.99 12.95 14.08
C VAL A 223 -1.88 12.60 15.26
N ILE A 224 -1.27 12.04 16.32
CA ILE A 224 -1.93 11.82 17.59
C ILE A 224 -1.60 13.01 18.49
N ASP A 225 -2.59 13.85 18.77
CA ASP A 225 -2.49 14.99 19.70
C ASP A 225 -3.65 14.97 20.70
N LYS A 226 -3.47 14.19 21.76
CA LYS A 226 -4.49 13.89 22.77
C LYS A 226 -5.21 15.16 23.27
N ASP A 227 -4.47 16.23 23.57
CA ASP A 227 -4.96 17.42 24.26
C ASP A 227 -4.95 18.68 23.39
N LEU A 228 -4.71 18.56 22.07
CA LEU A 228 -4.59 19.67 21.12
C LEU A 228 -3.55 20.70 21.54
N THR A 229 -2.35 20.22 21.86
CA THR A 229 -1.25 21.05 22.34
C THR A 229 -0.21 21.38 21.28
N LEU A 230 -0.37 20.86 20.05
CA LEU A 230 0.50 21.21 18.93
C LEU A 230 0.25 22.65 18.46
N PRO A 231 1.34 23.43 18.25
CA PRO A 231 1.23 24.79 17.73
C PRO A 231 0.61 24.82 16.32
N GLU A 232 -0.24 25.83 16.07
CA GLU A 232 -0.95 25.96 14.79
C GLU A 232 -0.06 26.28 13.59
N HIS A 233 1.13 26.82 13.82
CA HIS A 233 2.09 27.18 12.77
C HIS A 233 2.85 25.99 12.19
N LEU A 234 2.65 24.79 12.73
CA LEU A 234 3.34 23.59 12.20
C LEU A 234 2.92 23.28 10.77
N SER A 235 3.87 22.72 10.00
CA SER A 235 3.66 22.33 8.61
C SER A 235 2.50 21.36 8.40
N LEU A 236 2.10 20.60 9.42
CA LEU A 236 0.93 19.73 9.40
C LEU A 236 -0.38 20.51 9.24
N PHE A 237 -0.40 21.77 9.61
CA PHE A 237 -1.58 22.64 9.62
C PHE A 237 -1.57 23.71 8.52
N ASP A 238 -0.67 23.60 7.54
CA ASP A 238 -0.49 24.59 6.46
C ASP A 238 -1.61 24.59 5.40
N GLY A 239 -2.56 23.64 5.48
CA GLY A 239 -3.67 23.51 4.55
C GLY A 239 -3.32 22.96 3.16
N SER A 240 -2.05 22.64 2.90
CA SER A 240 -1.59 22.13 1.59
C SER A 240 -2.03 20.68 1.29
N THR A 241 -2.29 19.90 2.32
CA THR A 241 -2.62 18.48 2.24
C THR A 241 -3.61 18.12 3.36
N PRO A 242 -4.61 17.26 3.11
CA PRO A 242 -5.52 16.80 4.15
C PRO A 242 -4.78 16.24 5.37
N THR A 243 -5.21 16.66 6.57
CA THR A 243 -4.61 16.25 7.84
C THR A 243 -5.68 15.75 8.79
N ILE A 244 -5.44 14.61 9.44
CA ILE A 244 -6.29 14.05 10.49
C ILE A 244 -5.54 14.20 11.83
N VAL A 245 -6.24 14.70 12.84
CA VAL A 245 -5.74 14.82 14.21
C VAL A 245 -6.58 13.90 15.10
N PHE A 246 -5.95 12.93 15.72
CA PHE A 246 -6.60 12.07 16.70
C PHE A 246 -6.48 12.69 18.09
N THR A 247 -7.62 12.98 18.73
CA THR A 247 -7.68 13.74 19.99
C THR A 247 -8.81 13.26 20.90
N ARG A 248 -8.74 13.61 22.20
CA ARG A 248 -9.88 13.44 23.13
C ARG A 248 -10.72 14.73 23.28
N ARG A 249 -10.32 15.81 22.63
CA ARG A 249 -10.94 17.13 22.78
C ARG A 249 -12.10 17.29 21.81
N ALA A 250 -13.31 17.48 22.34
CA ALA A 250 -14.51 17.73 21.54
C ALA A 250 -14.62 19.19 21.07
N ASP A 251 -13.87 20.10 21.68
CA ASP A 251 -13.83 21.53 21.40
C ASP A 251 -12.74 21.92 20.37
N ALA A 252 -12.42 21.03 19.46
CA ALA A 252 -11.42 21.25 18.43
C ALA A 252 -11.82 22.40 17.49
N PRO A 253 -10.86 23.25 17.06
CA PRO A 253 -11.14 24.37 16.17
C PRO A 253 -11.50 23.88 14.75
N ILE A 254 -12.34 24.65 14.05
CA ILE A 254 -12.60 24.40 12.64
C ILE A 254 -11.42 24.95 11.82
N LYS A 255 -10.73 24.08 11.09
CA LYS A 255 -9.58 24.45 10.27
C LYS A 255 -9.67 23.79 8.88
N SER A 256 -9.39 24.56 7.84
CA SER A 256 -9.41 24.04 6.46
C SER A 256 -8.43 22.91 6.29
N GLN A 257 -8.85 21.83 5.61
CA GLN A 257 -8.06 20.62 5.37
C GLN A 257 -7.61 19.88 6.63
N VAL A 258 -8.17 20.19 7.82
CA VAL A 258 -7.88 19.48 9.06
C VAL A 258 -9.16 18.88 9.61
N GLU A 259 -9.15 17.58 9.82
CA GLU A 259 -10.23 16.82 10.44
C GLU A 259 -9.78 16.34 11.81
N TYR A 260 -10.57 16.64 12.84
CA TYR A 260 -10.33 16.20 14.21
C TYR A 260 -11.21 15.00 14.50
N ILE A 261 -10.61 13.89 14.93
CA ILE A 261 -11.31 12.65 15.24
C ILE A 261 -11.17 12.35 16.73
N LEU A 262 -12.33 12.22 17.37
CA LEU A 262 -12.38 11.89 18.79
C LEU A 262 -12.06 10.41 19.01
N LEU A 263 -11.10 10.16 19.91
CA LEU A 263 -10.78 8.84 20.42
C LEU A 263 -10.93 8.80 21.93
N ASP A 264 -11.26 7.62 22.44
CA ASP A 264 -11.24 7.32 23.87
C ASP A 264 -9.81 6.93 24.30
N PHE A 265 -9.10 7.87 24.92
CA PHE A 265 -7.72 7.66 25.39
C PHE A 265 -7.62 6.93 26.74
N ASP A 266 -8.75 6.55 27.34
CA ASP A 266 -8.77 5.67 28.52
C ASP A 266 -8.76 4.19 28.09
N ARG A 267 -8.86 3.92 26.79
CA ARG A 267 -8.76 2.62 26.14
C ARG A 267 -7.59 2.60 25.16
N ASP A 268 -7.26 1.41 24.66
CA ASP A 268 -6.29 1.30 23.57
C ASP A 268 -6.76 2.07 22.32
N ILE A 269 -5.93 3.01 21.86
CA ILE A 269 -6.26 3.88 20.71
C ILE A 269 -5.92 3.23 19.36
N LEU A 270 -5.03 2.23 19.30
CA LEU A 270 -4.66 1.63 18.01
C LEU A 270 -5.84 0.95 17.31
N PRO A 271 -6.64 0.10 17.99
CA PRO A 271 -7.83 -0.47 17.36
C PRO A 271 -8.83 0.59 16.89
N GLN A 272 -9.00 1.68 17.64
CA GLN A 272 -9.89 2.78 17.28
C GLN A 272 -9.37 3.51 16.02
N ILE A 273 -8.05 3.76 15.93
CA ILE A 273 -7.43 4.34 14.74
C ILE A 273 -7.64 3.40 13.54
N MET A 274 -7.41 2.10 13.69
CA MET A 274 -7.60 1.12 12.59
C MET A 274 -9.03 1.12 12.07
N GLU A 275 -10.02 1.13 12.96
CA GLU A 275 -11.45 1.21 12.60
C GLU A 275 -11.77 2.48 11.81
N VAL A 276 -11.33 3.65 12.29
CA VAL A 276 -11.51 4.94 11.61
C VAL A 276 -10.88 4.92 10.22
N LEU A 277 -9.66 4.40 10.09
CA LEU A 277 -8.95 4.35 8.82
C LEU A 277 -9.60 3.37 7.84
N TYR A 278 -10.12 2.26 8.33
CA TYR A 278 -10.90 1.32 7.52
C TYR A 278 -12.17 1.98 6.95
N GLN A 279 -12.95 2.65 7.79
CA GLN A 279 -14.16 3.38 7.37
C GLN A 279 -13.84 4.50 6.36
N LYS A 280 -12.70 5.18 6.52
CA LYS A 280 -12.22 6.20 5.60
C LYS A 280 -11.56 5.64 4.32
N LYS A 281 -11.51 4.31 4.16
CA LYS A 281 -10.90 3.62 3.01
C LYS A 281 -9.41 3.94 2.82
N VAL A 282 -8.70 4.19 3.92
CA VAL A 282 -7.24 4.32 3.94
C VAL A 282 -6.63 2.92 3.91
N GLN A 283 -6.25 2.44 2.72
CA GLN A 283 -5.78 1.05 2.54
C GLN A 283 -4.35 0.80 3.00
N SER A 284 -3.53 1.84 3.11
CA SER A 284 -2.15 1.70 3.57
C SER A 284 -1.75 2.88 4.42
N LEU A 285 -1.05 2.60 5.52
CA LEU A 285 -0.55 3.59 6.47
C LEU A 285 0.95 3.41 6.63
N MET A 286 1.71 4.49 6.47
CA MET A 286 3.12 4.57 6.81
C MET A 286 3.27 5.25 8.17
N VAL A 287 3.89 4.60 9.14
CA VAL A 287 4.19 5.16 10.45
C VAL A 287 5.65 5.59 10.49
N GLU A 288 5.89 6.92 10.53
CA GLU A 288 7.24 7.50 10.40
C GLU A 288 7.81 8.05 11.72
N GLY A 289 7.39 7.56 12.86
CA GLY A 289 8.07 7.96 14.04
C GLY A 289 7.23 8.52 15.18
N GLY A 290 7.83 8.85 16.20
CA GLY A 290 8.78 8.56 17.17
C GLY A 290 8.82 7.10 17.66
N SER A 291 9.89 6.81 18.41
CA SER A 291 10.16 5.45 18.93
C SER A 291 8.96 4.86 19.68
N ILE A 292 8.31 5.60 20.55
CA ILE A 292 7.16 5.14 21.35
C ILE A 292 5.99 4.73 20.45
N LEU A 293 5.66 5.53 19.42
CA LEU A 293 4.57 5.20 18.51
C LEU A 293 4.90 3.94 17.70
N LEU A 294 6.11 3.86 17.14
CA LEU A 294 6.55 2.68 16.40
C LEU A 294 6.52 1.43 17.30
N GLN A 295 7.01 1.53 18.54
CA GLN A 295 7.01 0.43 19.49
C GLN A 295 5.58 -0.01 19.83
N SER A 296 4.63 0.91 20.00
CA SER A 296 3.23 0.55 20.27
C SER A 296 2.60 -0.29 19.17
N PHE A 297 2.91 0.00 17.89
CA PHE A 297 2.48 -0.85 16.77
C PHE A 297 3.13 -2.22 16.79
N ILE A 298 4.40 -2.30 17.18
CA ILE A 298 5.16 -3.56 17.27
C ILE A 298 4.59 -4.42 18.39
N ASP A 299 4.41 -3.84 19.59
CA ASP A 299 3.90 -4.54 20.78
C ASP A 299 2.47 -5.06 20.59
N ALA A 300 1.64 -4.30 19.86
CA ALA A 300 0.30 -4.70 19.50
C ALA A 300 0.24 -5.74 18.36
N GLY A 301 1.37 -6.08 17.72
CA GLY A 301 1.38 -6.91 16.51
C GLY A 301 0.64 -6.28 15.32
N CYS A 302 0.37 -4.97 15.37
CA CYS A 302 -0.42 -4.24 14.38
C CYS A 302 0.48 -3.60 13.31
N TRP A 303 1.25 -4.42 12.60
CA TRP A 303 2.11 -4.00 11.50
C TRP A 303 2.35 -5.15 10.53
N ASP A 304 2.66 -4.84 9.27
CA ASP A 304 2.84 -5.83 8.20
C ASP A 304 4.28 -5.85 7.70
N GLU A 305 4.88 -4.69 7.47
CA GLU A 305 6.28 -4.57 7.06
C GLU A 305 7.00 -3.43 7.78
N ALA A 306 8.33 -3.51 7.85
CA ALA A 306 9.15 -2.40 8.30
C ALA A 306 10.28 -2.11 7.30
N TYR A 307 10.55 -0.82 7.12
CA TYR A 307 11.67 -0.29 6.34
C TYR A 307 12.61 0.47 7.26
N ILE A 308 13.80 -0.06 7.46
CA ILE A 308 14.77 0.46 8.42
C ILE A 308 16.04 0.87 7.68
N GLU A 309 16.42 2.13 7.78
CA GLU A 309 17.69 2.65 7.28
C GLU A 309 18.72 2.63 8.41
N CYS A 310 19.73 1.75 8.32
CA CYS A 310 20.80 1.65 9.30
C CYS A 310 22.01 2.46 8.81
N SER A 311 22.35 3.53 9.55
CA SER A 311 23.57 4.32 9.33
C SER A 311 24.78 3.63 9.95
N HIS A 312 25.95 3.99 9.47
CA HIS A 312 27.22 3.62 10.10
C HIS A 312 27.62 4.56 11.26
N ASP A 313 26.85 5.63 11.47
CA ASP A 313 27.11 6.59 12.56
C ASP A 313 26.83 5.97 13.92
N HIS A 314 27.56 6.44 14.94
CA HIS A 314 27.35 6.06 16.33
C HIS A 314 26.99 7.31 17.15
N LEU A 315 25.81 7.31 17.76
CA LEU A 315 25.34 8.43 18.57
C LEU A 315 25.79 8.32 20.03
N LYS A 316 26.11 7.11 20.51
CA LYS A 316 26.48 6.75 21.89
C LYS A 316 25.34 6.89 22.89
N GLU A 317 24.52 7.93 22.77
CA GLU A 317 23.32 8.18 23.57
C GLU A 317 22.24 8.85 22.73
N GLY A 318 20.99 8.75 23.16
CA GLY A 318 19.86 9.32 22.42
C GLY A 318 18.55 8.58 22.65
N VAL A 319 17.62 8.80 21.75
CA VAL A 319 16.33 8.10 21.70
C VAL A 319 16.53 6.72 21.07
N LYS A 320 16.33 5.66 21.81
CA LYS A 320 16.50 4.28 21.33
C LYS A 320 15.56 3.97 20.17
N ALA A 321 16.07 3.21 19.20
CA ALA A 321 15.28 2.63 18.14
C ALA A 321 14.25 1.64 18.71
N PRO A 322 13.09 1.45 18.05
CA PRO A 322 12.13 0.43 18.43
C PRO A 322 12.73 -0.96 18.21
N VAL A 323 12.29 -1.92 19.02
CA VAL A 323 12.75 -3.31 19.00
C VAL A 323 11.69 -4.18 18.34
N LEU A 324 12.05 -4.83 17.24
CA LEU A 324 11.14 -5.77 16.57
C LEU A 324 10.94 -7.03 17.39
N SER A 325 9.72 -7.56 17.40
CA SER A 325 9.42 -8.89 17.94
C SER A 325 10.12 -9.99 17.14
N THR A 326 10.28 -11.17 17.70
CA THR A 326 11.13 -12.26 17.20
C THR A 326 10.64 -12.95 15.93
N GLU A 327 9.37 -12.84 15.58
CA GLU A 327 8.76 -13.55 14.43
C GLU A 327 8.69 -12.68 13.17
N HIS A 328 9.83 -12.54 12.50
CA HIS A 328 9.87 -11.79 11.23
C HIS A 328 10.89 -12.38 10.26
N THR A 329 10.73 -12.07 8.97
CA THR A 329 11.75 -12.29 7.94
C THR A 329 12.44 -10.96 7.64
N CYS A 330 13.76 -10.95 7.62
CA CYS A 330 14.53 -9.74 7.32
C CYS A 330 15.41 -9.97 6.07
N LEU A 331 15.28 -9.06 5.10
CA LEU A 331 16.19 -8.95 3.97
C LEU A 331 16.99 -7.65 4.12
N THR A 332 18.32 -7.76 4.14
CA THR A 332 19.20 -6.60 4.20
C THR A 332 19.83 -6.34 2.82
N GLN A 333 19.74 -5.11 2.35
CA GLN A 333 20.36 -4.65 1.10
C GLN A 333 21.24 -3.43 1.36
N LYS A 334 22.39 -3.35 0.70
CA LYS A 334 23.23 -2.14 0.70
C LYS A 334 22.73 -1.17 -0.34
N MET A 335 22.32 0.02 0.09
CA MET A 335 21.88 1.11 -0.79
C MET A 335 22.46 2.44 -0.31
N PHE A 336 23.06 3.19 -1.23
CA PHE A 336 23.60 4.54 -0.96
C PHE A 336 24.56 4.60 0.24
N GLY A 337 25.40 3.56 0.40
CA GLY A 337 26.37 3.45 1.49
C GLY A 337 25.76 3.11 2.86
N LYS A 338 24.56 2.58 2.91
CA LYS A 338 23.85 2.19 4.14
C LYS A 338 23.24 0.81 4.02
N ASP A 339 22.96 0.20 5.15
CA ASP A 339 22.21 -1.04 5.22
C ASP A 339 20.71 -0.74 5.35
N ILE A 340 19.93 -1.20 4.37
CA ILE A 340 18.49 -1.09 4.38
C ILE A 340 17.90 -2.45 4.75
N LYS A 341 17.19 -2.52 5.86
CA LYS A 341 16.47 -3.73 6.28
C LYS A 341 15.02 -3.64 5.82
N TYR A 342 14.57 -4.63 5.07
CA TYR A 342 13.18 -4.89 4.75
C TYR A 342 12.71 -6.03 5.65
N VAL A 343 11.77 -5.77 6.52
CA VAL A 343 11.29 -6.73 7.50
C VAL A 343 9.83 -7.02 7.25
N ILE A 344 9.47 -8.29 7.16
CA ILE A 344 8.09 -8.76 7.00
C ILE A 344 7.67 -9.44 8.29
N ASN A 345 6.59 -8.99 8.89
CA ASN A 345 6.01 -9.58 10.07
C ASN A 345 5.30 -10.90 9.73
N LYS A 346 5.78 -12.02 10.26
CA LYS A 346 5.15 -13.33 10.06
C LYS A 346 3.91 -13.56 10.92
N GLY A 347 3.81 -12.85 12.04
CA GLY A 347 2.65 -12.88 12.93
C GLY A 347 1.47 -12.02 12.43
N SER A 348 1.69 -11.16 11.41
CA SER A 348 0.62 -10.56 10.66
C SER A 348 -0.13 -11.69 9.95
N LYS A 349 -1.30 -12.05 10.46
CA LYS A 349 -2.16 -13.06 9.84
C LYS A 349 -2.55 -12.58 8.45
N HIS A 350 -1.68 -12.80 7.46
CA HIS A 350 -2.11 -12.90 6.09
C HIS A 350 -2.98 -14.15 6.06
N GLY A 351 -4.31 -13.94 6.12
CA GLY A 351 -5.24 -15.04 6.18
C GLY A 351 -4.89 -16.09 5.14
N ASN A 352 -4.33 -17.20 5.58
CA ASN A 352 -4.39 -18.43 4.83
C ASN A 352 -5.88 -18.79 4.76
N PRO A 353 -6.51 -18.86 3.58
CA PRO A 353 -7.91 -19.24 3.47
C PRO A 353 -8.08 -20.76 3.56
N THR A 354 -7.31 -21.43 4.44
CA THR A 354 -7.45 -22.86 4.72
C THR A 354 -7.21 -23.09 6.22
N GLU A 355 -8.22 -22.73 7.02
CA GLU A 355 -8.70 -23.44 8.20
C GLU A 355 -10.18 -23.12 8.35
#